data_f8a7aff9fc6d80201bc2ecffe9df233c
#
_entry.id   f8a7aff9fc6d80201bc2ecffe9df233c
#
_cell.length_a   1.000
_cell.length_b   1.000
_cell.length_c   1.000
_cell.angle_alpha   90.00
_cell.angle_beta   90.00
_cell.angle_gamma   90.00
#
_symmetry.space_group_name_H-M   'P 1'
#
loop_
_entity.id
_entity.type
_entity.pdbx_description
1 polymer ?
#
loop_
_entity_poly.entity_id
_entity_poly.type
_entity_poly.pdbx_seq_one_letter_code
_entity_poly.pdbx_strand_id
1 'polypeptide(L)'
;MNRSSLATTSLLACLLAVAGEAHAAGPVAAGATCPDASQAARIASAYAGATAPMPFMAAAKLGLPEVVVAGGLPAALGHGVDGKAFQAVWQSLGAWPDAVVMIRKGANIFEIRTRVPTGKPSTRSKLFNLDHDAALSGHLRPDLFTAIHAIQAPGAEGFMRGVFFYDDSGESVLGVFVPPAEAPPAAQVAAFDKTLALLKTLPPRCPRPAG
;
A
#
# COMPACT_ATOMS: atom_id res chain seq x y z
N MET A 1 -23.27 -64.71 41.85
CA MET A 1 -22.57 -64.74 40.58
C MET A 1 -23.30 -63.78 39.61
N ASN A 2 -22.84 -62.56 39.47
CA ASN A 2 -23.44 -61.59 38.51
C ASN A 2 -22.31 -60.81 37.92
N ARG A 3 -22.08 -61.02 36.63
CA ARG A 3 -21.02 -60.28 35.85
C ARG A 3 -21.69 -59.06 35.25
N SER A 4 -21.28 -57.87 35.70
CA SER A 4 -21.62 -56.61 35.05
C SER A 4 -20.59 -56.29 33.99
N SER A 5 -21.07 -56.21 32.75
CA SER A 5 -20.30 -55.85 31.57
C SER A 5 -20.25 -54.31 31.48
N LEU A 6 -19.06 -53.73 31.55
CA LEU A 6 -18.81 -52.28 31.30
C LEU A 6 -18.59 -52.07 29.81
N ALA A 7 -19.52 -51.37 29.18
CA ALA A 7 -19.38 -50.92 27.80
C ALA A 7 -18.56 -49.64 27.78
N THR A 8 -17.38 -49.71 27.20
CA THR A 8 -16.49 -48.54 26.92
C THR A 8 -16.93 -47.84 25.64
N THR A 9 -17.53 -46.69 25.77
CA THR A 9 -17.89 -45.82 24.63
C THR A 9 -16.67 -44.97 24.26
N SER A 10 -16.02 -45.29 23.15
CA SER A 10 -14.94 -44.46 22.57
C SER A 10 -15.56 -43.27 21.87
N LEU A 11 -15.36 -42.06 22.42
CA LEU A 11 -15.58 -40.79 21.71
C LEU A 11 -14.40 -40.54 20.78
N LEU A 12 -14.63 -40.67 19.48
CA LEU A 12 -13.72 -40.28 18.43
C LEU A 12 -13.88 -38.77 18.19
N ALA A 13 -12.98 -37.94 18.75
CA ALA A 13 -12.94 -36.51 18.52
C ALA A 13 -12.33 -36.26 17.14
N CYS A 14 -13.14 -35.87 16.15
CA CYS A 14 -12.68 -35.32 14.89
C CYS A 14 -12.14 -33.93 15.12
N LEU A 15 -10.80 -33.77 15.21
CA LEU A 15 -10.14 -32.49 15.05
C LEU A 15 -10.16 -32.13 13.56
N LEU A 16 -11.06 -31.24 13.17
CA LEU A 16 -10.98 -30.51 11.90
C LEU A 16 -9.88 -29.45 12.02
N ALA A 17 -8.69 -29.77 11.54
CA ALA A 17 -7.64 -28.81 11.31
C ALA A 17 -8.07 -27.92 10.14
N VAL A 18 -8.53 -26.70 10.43
CA VAL A 18 -8.68 -25.65 9.43
C VAL A 18 -7.28 -25.14 9.12
N ALA A 19 -6.60 -25.76 8.15
CA ALA A 19 -5.41 -25.21 7.55
C ALA A 19 -5.84 -23.98 6.73
N GLY A 20 -5.71 -22.79 7.31
CA GLY A 20 -5.79 -21.53 6.58
C GLY A 20 -4.61 -21.47 5.63
N GLU A 21 -4.81 -21.86 4.37
CA GLU A 21 -3.83 -21.59 3.32
C GLU A 21 -3.73 -20.08 3.13
N ALA A 22 -2.60 -19.52 3.60
CA ALA A 22 -2.18 -18.20 3.19
C ALA A 22 -1.87 -18.29 1.68
N HIS A 23 -2.84 -17.92 0.86
CA HIS A 23 -2.62 -17.76 -0.57
C HIS A 23 -1.61 -16.64 -0.76
N ALA A 24 -0.36 -16.98 -1.04
CA ALA A 24 0.55 -16.05 -1.67
C ALA A 24 -0.11 -15.64 -2.99
N ALA A 25 -0.44 -14.35 -3.11
CA ALA A 25 -0.95 -13.81 -4.36
C ALA A 25 0.06 -14.17 -5.46
N GLY A 26 -0.36 -14.97 -6.44
CA GLY A 26 0.46 -15.28 -7.60
C GLY A 26 0.83 -13.99 -8.35
N PRO A 27 1.87 -14.01 -9.20
CA PRO A 27 2.28 -12.84 -9.96
C PRO A 27 1.07 -12.27 -10.70
N VAL A 28 0.82 -10.96 -10.49
CA VAL A 28 -0.26 -10.25 -11.16
C VAL A 28 0.01 -10.35 -12.66
N ALA A 29 -0.95 -10.91 -13.41
CA ALA A 29 -0.83 -10.97 -14.85
C ALA A 29 -0.56 -9.56 -15.39
N ALA A 30 0.46 -9.41 -16.24
CA ALA A 30 0.82 -8.13 -16.82
C ALA A 30 -0.43 -7.55 -17.53
N GLY A 31 -0.99 -6.47 -16.96
CA GLY A 31 -2.24 -5.86 -17.44
C GLY A 31 -3.34 -5.66 -16.39
N ALA A 32 -3.37 -6.47 -15.31
CA ALA A 32 -4.41 -6.38 -14.27
C ALA A 32 -4.01 -5.46 -13.10
N THR A 33 -3.57 -4.25 -13.39
CA THR A 33 -3.23 -3.25 -12.35
C THR A 33 -4.39 -2.32 -12.02
N CYS A 34 -5.49 -2.41 -12.78
CA CYS A 34 -6.70 -1.61 -12.59
C CYS A 34 -7.88 -2.53 -12.27
N PRO A 35 -8.79 -2.14 -11.38
CA PRO A 35 -9.96 -2.91 -11.06
C PRO A 35 -10.97 -2.90 -12.20
N ASP A 36 -11.71 -3.98 -12.36
CA ASP A 36 -12.97 -4.00 -13.08
C ASP A 36 -14.09 -3.31 -12.25
N ALA A 37 -15.27 -3.16 -12.83
CA ALA A 37 -16.40 -2.48 -12.18
C ALA A 37 -16.84 -3.18 -10.87
N SER A 38 -16.83 -4.51 -10.82
CA SER A 38 -17.20 -5.30 -9.64
C SER A 38 -16.16 -5.14 -8.53
N GLN A 39 -14.90 -5.22 -8.89
CA GLN A 39 -13.78 -4.99 -7.96
C GLN A 39 -13.80 -3.56 -7.41
N ALA A 40 -14.05 -2.55 -8.26
CA ALA A 40 -14.16 -1.15 -7.84
C ALA A 40 -15.31 -0.95 -6.85
N ALA A 41 -16.47 -1.56 -7.05
CA ALA A 41 -17.60 -1.50 -6.12
C ALA A 41 -17.25 -2.14 -4.76
N ARG A 42 -16.58 -3.30 -4.75
CA ARG A 42 -16.13 -3.96 -3.52
C ARG A 42 -15.10 -3.11 -2.77
N ILE A 43 -14.17 -2.50 -3.48
CA ILE A 43 -13.16 -1.59 -2.91
C ILE A 43 -13.86 -0.37 -2.31
N ALA A 44 -14.75 0.30 -3.05
CA ALA A 44 -15.49 1.45 -2.55
C ALA A 44 -16.27 1.12 -1.26
N SER A 45 -16.92 -0.04 -1.20
CA SER A 45 -17.60 -0.53 0.00
C SER A 45 -16.66 -0.73 1.20
N ALA A 46 -15.45 -1.27 0.97
CA ALA A 46 -14.47 -1.49 2.02
C ALA A 46 -13.91 -0.16 2.60
N TYR A 47 -13.99 0.92 1.85
CA TYR A 47 -13.51 2.25 2.24
C TYR A 47 -14.64 3.24 2.61
N ALA A 48 -15.90 2.78 2.68
CA ALA A 48 -17.04 3.63 3.03
C ALA A 48 -17.19 3.87 4.54
N GLY A 49 -16.43 3.17 5.39
CA GLY A 49 -16.51 3.26 6.84
C GLY A 49 -15.80 4.49 7.42
N ALA A 50 -16.01 4.73 8.72
CA ALA A 50 -15.35 5.80 9.47
C ALA A 50 -13.83 5.62 9.61
N THR A 51 -13.32 4.40 9.44
CA THR A 51 -11.90 4.05 9.46
C THR A 51 -11.59 3.19 8.24
N ALA A 52 -10.71 3.69 7.39
CA ALA A 52 -10.26 2.98 6.21
C ALA A 52 -9.09 2.05 6.54
N PRO A 53 -9.05 0.83 5.99
CA PRO A 53 -7.91 -0.05 6.15
C PRO A 53 -6.72 0.43 5.32
N MET A 54 -5.51 0.05 5.73
CA MET A 54 -4.33 0.17 4.86
C MET A 54 -4.56 -0.65 3.58
N PRO A 55 -4.06 -0.22 2.41
CA PRO A 55 -4.29 -0.91 1.14
C PRO A 55 -3.94 -2.41 1.17
N PHE A 56 -2.83 -2.80 1.79
CA PHE A 56 -2.43 -4.20 1.92
C PHE A 56 -3.39 -5.03 2.79
N MET A 57 -4.01 -4.42 3.83
CA MET A 57 -5.01 -5.09 4.66
C MET A 57 -6.32 -5.30 3.88
N ALA A 58 -6.74 -4.28 3.13
CA ALA A 58 -7.89 -4.39 2.25
C ALA A 58 -7.67 -5.42 1.14
N ALA A 59 -6.48 -5.46 0.55
CA ALA A 59 -6.07 -6.44 -0.46
C ALA A 59 -6.22 -7.87 0.05
N ALA A 60 -5.68 -8.16 1.24
CA ALA A 60 -5.81 -9.48 1.87
C ALA A 60 -7.28 -9.85 2.13
N LYS A 61 -8.09 -8.91 2.66
CA LYS A 61 -9.52 -9.14 2.94
C LYS A 61 -10.36 -9.35 1.67
N LEU A 62 -10.04 -8.62 0.59
CA LEU A 62 -10.78 -8.68 -0.67
C LEU A 62 -10.30 -9.79 -1.61
N GLY A 63 -9.15 -10.41 -1.34
CA GLY A 63 -8.49 -11.35 -2.25
C GLY A 63 -8.09 -10.69 -3.57
N LEU A 64 -7.62 -9.43 -3.51
CA LEU A 64 -7.20 -8.64 -4.68
C LEU A 64 -5.73 -8.23 -4.53
N PRO A 65 -5.00 -8.03 -5.64
CA PRO A 65 -3.70 -7.38 -5.58
C PRO A 65 -3.79 -5.98 -4.96
N GLU A 66 -2.79 -5.59 -4.19
CA GLU A 66 -2.80 -4.31 -3.49
C GLU A 66 -2.88 -3.11 -4.44
N VAL A 67 -2.14 -3.17 -5.56
CA VAL A 67 -2.18 -2.13 -6.61
C VAL A 67 -3.57 -1.98 -7.23
N VAL A 68 -4.34 -3.08 -7.35
CA VAL A 68 -5.73 -3.05 -7.82
C VAL A 68 -6.63 -2.35 -6.80
N VAL A 69 -6.43 -2.64 -5.51
CA VAL A 69 -7.14 -1.94 -4.42
C VAL A 69 -6.85 -0.44 -4.47
N ALA A 70 -5.57 -0.06 -4.57
CA ALA A 70 -5.18 1.36 -4.66
C ALA A 70 -5.76 2.04 -5.90
N GLY A 71 -5.76 1.35 -7.06
CA GLY A 71 -6.34 1.84 -8.32
C GLY A 71 -7.86 1.99 -8.28
N GLY A 72 -8.54 1.23 -7.43
CA GLY A 72 -9.99 1.25 -7.26
C GLY A 72 -10.53 2.19 -6.18
N LEU A 73 -9.67 2.90 -5.48
CA LEU A 73 -10.11 3.84 -4.46
C LEU A 73 -11.01 4.94 -5.05
N PRO A 74 -12.04 5.38 -4.32
CA PRO A 74 -12.82 6.56 -4.69
C PRO A 74 -11.92 7.77 -4.97
N ALA A 75 -12.30 8.63 -5.90
CA ALA A 75 -11.51 9.79 -6.34
C ALA A 75 -11.11 10.74 -5.19
N ALA A 76 -11.95 10.84 -4.18
CA ALA A 76 -11.68 11.65 -2.99
C ALA A 76 -10.57 11.04 -2.11
N LEU A 77 -10.34 9.72 -2.19
CA LEU A 77 -9.42 8.99 -1.32
C LEU A 77 -8.07 8.69 -1.98
N GLY A 78 -7.98 8.66 -3.31
CA GLY A 78 -6.73 8.30 -3.95
C GLY A 78 -6.58 8.77 -5.39
N HIS A 79 -5.34 8.93 -5.83
CA HIS A 79 -4.96 9.19 -7.21
C HIS A 79 -3.67 8.43 -7.53
N GLY A 80 -3.70 7.64 -8.61
CA GLY A 80 -2.57 6.82 -9.04
C GLY A 80 -2.04 7.22 -10.40
N VAL A 81 -0.74 7.11 -10.58
CA VAL A 81 -0.01 7.40 -11.82
C VAL A 81 0.92 6.22 -12.17
N ASP A 82 1.43 6.21 -13.40
CA ASP A 82 2.43 5.24 -13.83
C ASP A 82 3.73 5.37 -13.03
N GLY A 83 4.42 4.26 -12.76
CA GLY A 83 5.70 4.23 -12.05
C GLY A 83 6.80 5.07 -12.69
N LYS A 84 6.72 5.36 -13.99
CA LYS A 84 7.62 6.26 -14.70
C LYS A 84 7.64 7.69 -14.15
N ALA A 85 6.60 8.08 -13.41
CA ALA A 85 6.53 9.36 -12.71
C ALA A 85 7.44 9.43 -11.48
N PHE A 86 8.16 8.34 -11.14
CA PHE A 86 8.96 8.21 -9.91
C PHE A 86 9.80 9.46 -9.63
N GLN A 87 10.60 9.93 -10.58
CA GLN A 87 11.54 11.02 -10.32
C GLN A 87 10.83 12.32 -9.91
N ALA A 88 9.76 12.68 -10.59
CA ALA A 88 8.98 13.88 -10.25
C ALA A 88 8.31 13.75 -8.89
N VAL A 89 7.72 12.57 -8.60
CA VAL A 89 7.09 12.29 -7.32
C VAL A 89 8.11 12.28 -6.19
N TRP A 90 9.28 11.62 -6.38
CA TRP A 90 10.32 11.57 -5.36
C TRP A 90 10.89 12.94 -5.02
N GLN A 91 11.11 13.79 -6.01
CA GLN A 91 11.51 15.19 -5.80
C GLN A 91 10.47 15.97 -4.97
N SER A 92 9.18 15.73 -5.22
CA SER A 92 8.10 16.35 -4.43
C SER A 92 8.13 15.88 -2.97
N LEU A 93 8.40 14.59 -2.73
CA LEU A 93 8.52 14.01 -1.38
C LEU A 93 9.74 14.56 -0.62
N GLY A 94 10.85 14.87 -1.32
CA GLY A 94 12.05 15.49 -0.74
C GLY A 94 11.78 16.87 -0.12
N ALA A 95 10.66 17.51 -0.47
CA ALA A 95 10.24 18.78 0.13
C ALA A 95 9.38 18.59 1.42
N TRP A 96 9.08 17.36 1.83
CA TRP A 96 8.34 17.13 3.06
C TRP A 96 9.22 17.39 4.29
N PRO A 97 8.74 18.18 5.26
CA PRO A 97 9.56 18.55 6.42
C PRO A 97 9.87 17.37 7.36
N ASP A 98 8.98 16.39 7.41
CA ASP A 98 9.11 15.17 8.19
C ASP A 98 8.19 14.10 7.57
N ALA A 99 8.59 12.83 7.65
CA ALA A 99 7.84 11.72 7.09
C ALA A 99 8.08 10.44 7.89
N VAL A 100 7.17 9.49 7.77
CA VAL A 100 7.41 8.09 8.08
C VAL A 100 7.59 7.36 6.75
N VAL A 101 8.75 6.76 6.56
CA VAL A 101 9.03 5.90 5.41
C VAL A 101 8.81 4.46 5.81
N MET A 102 7.84 3.81 5.16
CA MET A 102 7.54 2.40 5.34
C MET A 102 8.23 1.61 4.22
N ILE A 103 8.94 0.56 4.60
CA ILE A 103 9.54 -0.41 3.67
C ILE A 103 8.89 -1.76 3.96
N ARG A 104 8.39 -2.43 2.92
CA ARG A 104 7.73 -3.73 3.05
C ARG A 104 8.48 -4.82 2.29
N LYS A 105 8.54 -6.00 2.92
CA LYS A 105 8.97 -7.24 2.27
C LYS A 105 8.15 -8.40 2.81
N GLY A 106 7.17 -8.83 2.02
CA GLY A 106 6.19 -9.81 2.48
C GLY A 106 5.45 -9.31 3.73
N ALA A 107 5.46 -10.09 4.80
CA ALA A 107 4.83 -9.73 6.08
C ALA A 107 5.65 -8.75 6.94
N ASN A 108 6.90 -8.47 6.58
CA ASN A 108 7.76 -7.58 7.36
C ASN A 108 7.51 -6.12 6.96
N ILE A 109 7.36 -5.27 7.96
CA ILE A 109 7.16 -3.82 7.82
C ILE A 109 8.21 -3.13 8.65
N PHE A 110 8.97 -2.22 8.03
CA PHE A 110 9.92 -1.35 8.68
C PHE A 110 9.44 0.09 8.53
N GLU A 111 9.44 0.84 9.62
CA GLU A 111 9.06 2.25 9.64
C GLU A 111 10.20 3.09 10.16
N ILE A 112 10.58 4.10 9.39
CA ILE A 112 11.68 5.00 9.69
C ILE A 112 11.14 6.42 9.66
N ARG A 113 11.12 7.09 10.82
CA ARG A 113 10.79 8.51 10.86
C ARG A 113 12.01 9.33 10.46
N THR A 114 11.88 10.03 9.34
CA THR A 114 12.97 10.79 8.74
C THR A 114 12.42 11.81 7.74
N ARG A 115 13.21 12.80 7.36
CA ARG A 115 12.94 13.50 6.10
C ARG A 115 13.22 12.56 4.92
N VAL A 116 12.50 12.72 3.84
CA VAL A 116 12.77 11.95 2.62
C VAL A 116 14.10 12.42 2.04
N PRO A 117 15.10 11.53 1.85
CA PRO A 117 16.36 11.93 1.24
C PRO A 117 16.14 12.33 -0.21
N THR A 118 16.85 13.34 -0.66
CA THR A 118 17.00 13.62 -2.08
C THR A 118 17.83 12.53 -2.75
N GLY A 119 18.10 12.65 -4.04
CA GLY A 119 18.88 11.65 -4.74
C GLY A 119 18.96 11.95 -6.23
N LYS A 120 19.68 11.09 -6.96
CA LYS A 120 19.88 11.24 -8.40
C LYS A 120 19.99 9.90 -9.11
N PRO A 121 19.57 9.82 -10.39
CA PRO A 121 19.80 8.65 -11.21
C PRO A 121 21.28 8.31 -11.32
N SER A 122 21.60 7.01 -11.31
CA SER A 122 22.95 6.54 -11.61
C SER A 122 23.24 6.71 -13.11
N THR A 123 24.45 7.13 -13.42
CA THR A 123 24.93 7.19 -14.82
C THR A 123 25.39 5.85 -15.36
N ARG A 124 25.52 4.81 -14.49
CA ARG A 124 26.12 3.51 -14.84
C ARG A 124 25.14 2.35 -14.72
N SER A 125 23.96 2.59 -14.16
CA SER A 125 22.96 1.55 -13.87
C SER A 125 21.56 2.13 -13.84
N LYS A 126 20.55 1.27 -13.66
CA LYS A 126 19.14 1.67 -13.49
C LYS A 126 18.82 2.10 -12.05
N LEU A 127 19.82 2.30 -11.21
CA LEU A 127 19.63 2.72 -9.83
C LEU A 127 19.36 4.22 -9.73
N PHE A 128 18.55 4.58 -8.75
CA PHE A 128 18.43 5.93 -8.23
C PHE A 128 19.12 5.95 -6.86
N ASN A 129 20.17 6.74 -6.74
CA ASN A 129 20.99 6.79 -5.54
C ASN A 129 20.42 7.85 -4.59
N LEU A 130 20.02 7.42 -3.40
CA LEU A 130 19.60 8.31 -2.34
C LEU A 130 20.83 8.98 -1.71
N ASP A 131 20.68 10.24 -1.32
CA ASP A 131 21.73 10.96 -0.61
C ASP A 131 21.88 10.42 0.82
N HIS A 132 23.10 10.53 1.38
CA HIS A 132 23.45 9.96 2.69
C HIS A 132 23.29 10.96 3.85
N ASP A 133 22.44 11.94 3.69
CA ASP A 133 22.24 13.03 4.65
C ASP A 133 20.95 12.89 5.48
N ALA A 134 20.31 11.73 5.42
CA ALA A 134 19.12 11.35 6.18
C ALA A 134 19.29 9.96 6.80
N ALA A 135 18.38 9.56 7.71
CA ALA A 135 18.37 8.23 8.31
C ALA A 135 18.11 7.11 7.28
N LEU A 136 17.41 7.43 6.20
CA LEU A 136 17.24 6.54 5.05
C LEU A 136 18.27 6.89 3.98
N SER A 137 19.05 5.90 3.56
CA SER A 137 19.97 6.00 2.43
C SER A 137 19.97 4.69 1.63
N GLY A 138 20.59 4.68 0.45
CA GLY A 138 20.71 3.48 -0.36
C GLY A 138 20.37 3.69 -1.84
N HIS A 139 19.79 2.67 -2.44
CA HIS A 139 19.53 2.66 -3.88
C HIS A 139 18.11 2.14 -4.15
N LEU A 140 17.38 2.81 -5.03
CA LEU A 140 16.08 2.36 -5.52
C LEU A 140 16.18 1.90 -6.98
N ARG A 141 15.25 1.07 -7.42
CA ARG A 141 15.07 0.60 -8.80
C ARG A 141 13.77 1.16 -9.37
N PRO A 142 13.76 2.45 -9.82
CA PRO A 142 12.54 3.08 -10.32
C PRO A 142 11.92 2.38 -11.53
N ASP A 143 12.74 1.69 -12.31
CA ASP A 143 12.31 0.90 -13.45
C ASP A 143 11.48 -0.35 -13.09
N LEU A 144 11.44 -0.73 -11.82
CA LEU A 144 10.61 -1.81 -11.31
C LEU A 144 9.29 -1.32 -10.68
N PHE A 145 9.12 -0.02 -10.50
CA PHE A 145 7.83 0.51 -10.06
C PHE A 145 6.84 0.57 -11.21
N THR A 146 5.70 -0.05 -11.02
CA THR A 146 4.62 -0.12 -12.01
C THR A 146 3.56 0.96 -11.78
N ALA A 147 3.37 1.39 -10.53
CA ALA A 147 2.40 2.40 -10.15
C ALA A 147 2.85 3.18 -8.91
N ILE A 148 2.39 4.42 -8.80
CA ILE A 148 2.55 5.26 -7.62
C ILE A 148 1.18 5.85 -7.28
N HIS A 149 0.73 5.68 -6.03
CA HIS A 149 -0.57 6.18 -5.58
C HIS A 149 -0.43 7.09 -4.38
N ALA A 150 -0.93 8.32 -4.48
CA ALA A 150 -1.20 9.15 -3.32
C ALA A 150 -2.58 8.76 -2.75
N ILE A 151 -2.63 8.46 -1.46
CA ILE A 151 -3.83 7.99 -0.76
C ILE A 151 -4.05 8.85 0.48
N GLN A 152 -5.29 9.26 0.68
CA GLN A 152 -5.76 9.94 1.89
C GLN A 152 -7.07 9.31 2.34
N ALA A 153 -7.16 8.94 3.61
CA ALA A 153 -8.35 8.29 4.13
C ALA A 153 -8.44 8.42 5.65
N PRO A 154 -9.65 8.39 6.25
CA PRO A 154 -9.78 8.29 7.69
C PRO A 154 -9.06 7.04 8.20
N GLY A 155 -8.12 7.18 9.12
CA GLY A 155 -7.36 6.09 9.74
C GLY A 155 -7.71 5.92 11.22
N ALA A 156 -7.14 4.90 11.87
CA ALA A 156 -7.35 4.64 13.29
C ALA A 156 -6.73 5.73 14.19
N GLU A 157 -5.61 6.31 13.74
CA GLU A 157 -4.84 7.32 14.47
C GLU A 157 -4.95 8.71 13.81
N GLY A 158 -6.13 9.03 13.27
CA GLY A 158 -6.36 10.24 12.51
C GLY A 158 -6.39 10.00 11.01
N PHE A 159 -6.24 11.06 10.23
CA PHE A 159 -6.36 10.98 8.78
C PHE A 159 -5.05 10.52 8.14
N MET A 160 -5.02 9.28 7.60
CA MET A 160 -3.88 8.77 6.86
C MET A 160 -3.65 9.58 5.58
N ARG A 161 -2.40 9.98 5.33
CA ARG A 161 -1.94 10.59 4.08
C ARG A 161 -0.60 9.99 3.71
N GLY A 162 -0.52 9.37 2.53
CA GLY A 162 0.71 8.71 2.11
C GLY A 162 0.82 8.54 0.60
N VAL A 163 2.04 8.31 0.15
CA VAL A 163 2.37 7.97 -1.24
C VAL A 163 2.99 6.58 -1.26
N PHE A 164 2.40 5.67 -2.00
CA PHE A 164 2.80 4.26 -2.09
C PHE A 164 3.40 3.98 -3.46
N PHE A 165 4.47 3.19 -3.47
CA PHE A 165 5.17 2.73 -4.67
C PHE A 165 4.98 1.23 -4.81
N TYR A 166 4.40 0.80 -5.91
CA TYR A 166 4.04 -0.57 -6.22
C TYR A 166 4.98 -1.16 -7.26
N ASP A 167 5.46 -2.38 -7.04
CA ASP A 167 6.28 -3.11 -8.00
C ASP A 167 5.44 -3.98 -8.96
N ASP A 168 6.10 -4.82 -9.73
CA ASP A 168 5.49 -5.72 -10.71
C ASP A 168 4.73 -6.90 -10.08
N SER A 169 4.96 -7.19 -8.80
CA SER A 169 4.12 -8.13 -8.03
C SER A 169 2.77 -7.54 -7.66
N GLY A 170 2.62 -6.21 -7.76
CA GLY A 170 1.44 -5.48 -7.34
C GLY A 170 1.39 -5.22 -5.83
N GLU A 171 2.50 -5.43 -5.13
CA GLU A 171 2.65 -5.09 -3.71
C GLU A 171 3.30 -3.71 -3.56
N SER A 172 2.92 -2.98 -2.50
CA SER A 172 3.65 -1.78 -2.12
C SER A 172 4.96 -2.15 -1.46
N VAL A 173 6.08 -1.75 -2.05
CA VAL A 173 7.42 -1.99 -1.51
C VAL A 173 7.93 -0.81 -0.68
N LEU A 174 7.38 0.35 -0.93
CA LEU A 174 7.73 1.60 -0.26
C LEU A 174 6.49 2.48 -0.09
N GLY A 175 6.36 3.08 1.09
CA GLY A 175 5.38 4.11 1.39
C GLY A 175 6.01 5.30 2.09
N VAL A 176 5.54 6.51 1.80
CA VAL A 176 5.97 7.74 2.46
C VAL A 176 4.74 8.42 3.02
N PHE A 177 4.68 8.60 4.33
CA PHE A 177 3.50 9.07 5.04
C PHE A 177 3.74 10.37 5.77
N VAL A 178 2.72 11.20 5.85
CA VAL A 178 2.62 12.20 6.92
C VAL A 178 2.60 11.47 8.25
N PRO A 179 3.48 11.80 9.21
CA PRO A 179 3.49 11.13 10.52
C PRO A 179 2.11 11.13 11.15
N PRO A 180 1.64 9.98 11.67
CA PRO A 180 0.32 9.88 12.27
C PRO A 180 0.22 10.80 13.48
N ALA A 181 -0.86 11.57 13.54
CA ALA A 181 -1.19 12.42 14.67
C ALA A 181 -2.68 12.77 14.58
N GLU A 182 -3.32 13.02 15.73
CA GLU A 182 -4.71 13.51 15.78
C GLU A 182 -4.86 14.82 14.99
N ALA A 183 -3.89 15.73 15.14
CA ALA A 183 -3.79 16.98 14.40
C ALA A 183 -2.37 17.15 13.83
N PRO A 184 -2.08 16.63 12.63
CA PRO A 184 -0.77 16.77 12.03
C PRO A 184 -0.46 18.24 11.73
N PRO A 185 0.81 18.68 11.82
CA PRO A 185 1.22 20.03 11.49
C PRO A 185 0.76 20.45 10.08
N ALA A 186 0.21 21.65 9.97
CA ALA A 186 -0.32 22.17 8.69
C ALA A 186 0.71 22.12 7.55
N ALA A 187 1.99 22.32 7.85
CA ALA A 187 3.08 22.24 6.86
C ALA A 187 3.22 20.84 6.27
N GLN A 188 3.01 19.77 7.06
CA GLN A 188 3.07 18.38 6.58
C GLN A 188 1.87 18.05 5.71
N VAL A 189 0.67 18.48 6.11
CA VAL A 189 -0.55 18.32 5.30
C VAL A 189 -0.39 19.05 3.97
N ALA A 190 0.07 20.31 3.98
CA ALA A 190 0.29 21.09 2.78
C ALA A 190 1.36 20.46 1.85
N ALA A 191 2.37 19.81 2.40
CA ALA A 191 3.37 19.08 1.61
C ALA A 191 2.75 17.87 0.90
N PHE A 192 1.92 17.09 1.58
CA PHE A 192 1.15 16.01 0.96
C PHE A 192 0.22 16.55 -0.14
N ASP A 193 -0.52 17.62 0.14
CA ASP A 193 -1.48 18.21 -0.81
C ASP A 193 -0.78 18.68 -2.10
N LYS A 194 0.43 19.26 -1.99
CA LYS A 194 1.26 19.63 -3.15
C LYS A 194 1.65 18.39 -3.96
N THR A 195 2.06 17.32 -3.29
CA THR A 195 2.41 16.06 -3.98
C THR A 195 1.17 15.44 -4.65
N LEU A 196 0.01 15.41 -3.98
CA LEU A 196 -1.25 14.96 -4.57
C LEU A 196 -1.66 15.82 -5.78
N ALA A 197 -1.50 17.14 -5.69
CA ALA A 197 -1.78 18.04 -6.80
C ALA A 197 -0.85 17.76 -8.00
N LEU A 198 0.43 17.51 -7.76
CA LEU A 198 1.37 17.07 -8.81
C LEU A 198 0.87 15.78 -9.49
N LEU A 199 0.52 14.74 -8.72
CA LEU A 199 0.03 13.50 -9.31
C LEU A 199 -1.21 13.74 -10.17
N LYS A 200 -2.12 14.62 -9.75
CA LYS A 200 -3.33 14.97 -10.52
C LYS A 200 -3.06 15.68 -11.86
N THR A 201 -1.86 16.24 -12.08
CA THR A 201 -1.46 16.81 -13.38
C THR A 201 -0.96 15.75 -14.37
N LEU A 202 -0.70 14.54 -13.90
CA LEU A 202 -0.18 13.44 -14.70
C LEU A 202 -1.33 12.51 -15.15
N PRO A 203 -1.16 11.77 -16.27
CA PRO A 203 -2.16 10.80 -16.70
C PRO A 203 -2.44 9.78 -15.59
N PRO A 204 -3.72 9.54 -15.27
CA PRO A 204 -4.09 8.57 -14.25
C PRO A 204 -3.71 7.15 -14.70
N ARG A 205 -3.19 6.33 -13.78
CA ARG A 205 -2.85 4.93 -14.05
C ARG A 205 -4.09 4.11 -14.43
N CYS A 206 -5.18 4.31 -13.69
CA CYS A 206 -6.45 3.65 -13.95
C CYS A 206 -7.49 4.73 -14.33
N PRO A 207 -7.82 4.84 -15.61
CA PRO A 207 -8.88 5.75 -16.03
C PRO A 207 -10.21 5.39 -15.35
N ARG A 208 -10.87 6.37 -14.77
CA ARG A 208 -12.21 6.17 -14.21
C ARG A 208 -13.23 6.40 -15.32
N PRO A 209 -14.34 5.61 -15.35
CA PRO A 209 -15.45 5.97 -16.21
C PRO A 209 -15.90 7.39 -15.86
N ALA A 210 -16.12 8.20 -16.90
CA ALA A 210 -16.76 9.49 -16.72
C ALA A 210 -18.13 9.24 -16.09
N GLY A 211 -18.37 9.79 -14.89
CA GLY A 211 -19.66 9.73 -14.23
C GLY A 211 -20.68 10.62 -14.91
#